data_717804a1c8579ee867f4df2b9334d3ae
#
_entry.id   717804a1c8579ee867f4df2b9334d3ae
#
_cell.length_a   1.000
_cell.length_b   1.000
_cell.length_c   1.000
_cell.angle_alpha   90.00
_cell.angle_beta   90.00
_cell.angle_gamma   90.00
#
_symmetry.space_group_name_H-M   'P 1'
#
loop_
_entity.id
_entity.type
_entity.pdbx_description
1 polymer ?
#
loop_
_entity_poly.entity_id
_entity_poly.type
_entity_poly.pdbx_seq_one_letter_code
_entity_poly.pdbx_strand_id
1 'polypeptide(L)'
;KNQLNVDNVSTFNLDEYVGLTASHPQSYHYYMDDMLFKQYPYFNRKNIHIPNGDADDLNAEASTYNDVLEQQGQRDIQILGIGENGHIGFNEPGTPFDSVTHIVDLTESTIKANSRYFENEDDVPKQAISMGLANILQAKRIILLAFGEKKRAAITHLLNQEISVDVPATLLHKHPNVEIYLDDEACPKNVAKIHVDEMD
;
A
#
# COMPACT_ATOMS: atom_id res chain seq x y z
N LYS A 1 25.39 -13.86 13.36
CA LYS A 1 24.10 -13.30 12.89
C LYS A 1 23.73 -14.07 11.64
N ASN A 2 22.61 -14.79 11.67
CA ASN A 2 22.13 -15.51 10.49
C ASN A 2 21.69 -14.47 9.46
N GLN A 3 22.36 -14.44 8.32
CA GLN A 3 22.00 -13.61 7.19
C GLN A 3 20.86 -14.28 6.44
N LEU A 4 19.75 -13.58 6.26
CA LEU A 4 18.64 -14.07 5.46
C LEU A 4 19.04 -14.10 3.97
N ASN A 5 18.78 -15.20 3.29
CA ASN A 5 18.93 -15.26 1.85
C ASN A 5 17.67 -14.67 1.19
N VAL A 6 17.85 -13.55 0.49
CA VAL A 6 16.77 -12.84 -0.22
C VAL A 6 16.99 -12.76 -1.74
N ASP A 7 17.94 -13.55 -2.29
CA ASP A 7 18.25 -13.53 -3.73
C ASP A 7 17.04 -13.85 -4.60
N ASN A 8 16.15 -14.70 -4.11
CA ASN A 8 14.94 -15.15 -4.81
C ASN A 8 13.67 -14.41 -4.36
N VAL A 9 13.81 -13.37 -3.52
CA VAL A 9 12.66 -12.57 -3.09
C VAL A 9 12.34 -11.54 -4.16
N SER A 10 11.11 -11.54 -4.65
CA SER A 10 10.57 -10.49 -5.52
C SER A 10 9.73 -9.53 -4.69
N THR A 11 9.94 -8.23 -4.90
CA THR A 11 9.20 -7.17 -4.21
C THR A 11 8.37 -6.36 -5.21
N PHE A 12 7.17 -5.98 -4.81
CA PHE A 12 6.22 -5.22 -5.62
C PHE A 12 5.61 -4.11 -4.77
N ASN A 13 5.96 -2.86 -5.06
CA ASN A 13 5.35 -1.74 -4.37
C ASN A 13 3.88 -1.60 -4.77
N LEU A 14 3.05 -1.18 -3.82
CA LEU A 14 1.64 -0.89 -4.04
C LEU A 14 1.43 0.24 -5.04
N ASP A 15 2.29 1.24 -4.97
CA ASP A 15 2.08 2.51 -5.65
C ASP A 15 3.36 3.33 -5.80
N GLU A 16 3.28 4.36 -6.63
CA GLU A 16 4.27 5.43 -6.77
C GLU A 16 3.57 6.73 -7.14
N TYR A 17 4.09 7.86 -6.66
CA TYR A 17 3.65 9.19 -7.04
C TYR A 17 3.95 9.49 -8.50
N VAL A 18 2.98 10.08 -9.21
CA VAL A 18 3.17 10.61 -10.57
C VAL A 18 3.92 11.94 -10.52
N GLY A 19 4.86 12.12 -11.45
CA GLY A 19 5.64 13.34 -11.61
C GLY A 19 6.91 13.42 -10.75
N LEU A 20 7.21 12.36 -9.98
CA LEU A 20 8.46 12.27 -9.24
C LEU A 20 9.42 11.29 -9.92
N THR A 21 10.68 11.74 -10.14
CA THR A 21 11.73 10.83 -10.59
C THR A 21 12.11 9.82 -9.51
N ALA A 22 12.69 8.69 -9.88
CA ALA A 22 13.15 7.67 -8.92
C ALA A 22 14.18 8.20 -7.90
N SER A 23 14.90 9.28 -8.23
CA SER A 23 15.88 9.92 -7.34
C SER A 23 15.28 11.01 -6.45
N HIS A 24 14.02 11.38 -6.65
CA HIS A 24 13.36 12.39 -5.83
C HIS A 24 13.21 11.88 -4.39
N PRO A 25 13.58 12.66 -3.36
CA PRO A 25 13.57 12.21 -1.96
C PRO A 25 12.19 11.73 -1.45
N GLN A 26 11.10 12.18 -2.07
CA GLN A 26 9.74 11.80 -1.71
C GLN A 26 9.15 10.72 -2.62
N SER A 27 9.90 10.19 -3.62
CA SER A 27 9.45 9.03 -4.39
C SER A 27 9.53 7.76 -3.54
N TYR A 28 8.66 6.80 -3.81
CA TYR A 28 8.75 5.49 -3.16
C TYR A 28 9.95 4.67 -3.65
N HIS A 29 10.43 4.91 -4.87
CA HIS A 29 11.72 4.38 -5.33
C HIS A 29 12.85 4.79 -4.37
N TYR A 30 12.98 6.08 -4.10
CA TYR A 30 14.01 6.59 -3.20
C TYR A 30 13.83 6.02 -1.79
N TYR A 31 12.60 6.06 -1.27
CA TYR A 31 12.28 5.54 0.05
C TYR A 31 12.67 4.07 0.23
N MET A 32 12.28 3.23 -0.72
CA MET A 32 12.58 1.79 -0.66
C MET A 32 14.09 1.53 -0.81
N ASP A 33 14.76 2.28 -1.68
CA ASP A 33 16.21 2.14 -1.84
C ASP A 33 16.95 2.55 -0.57
N ASP A 34 16.57 3.68 0.03
CA ASP A 34 17.23 4.22 1.22
C ASP A 34 16.93 3.40 2.49
N MET A 35 15.68 3.05 2.71
CA MET A 35 15.22 2.39 3.95
C MET A 35 15.43 0.87 3.94
N LEU A 36 15.47 0.23 2.77
CA LEU A 36 15.56 -1.23 2.69
C LEU A 36 16.75 -1.69 1.84
N PHE A 37 16.80 -1.36 0.55
CA PHE A 37 17.71 -2.03 -0.37
C PHE A 37 19.18 -1.63 -0.21
N LYS A 38 19.48 -0.40 0.21
CA LYS A 38 20.84 0.02 0.61
C LYS A 38 21.24 -0.55 1.95
N GLN A 39 20.30 -0.64 2.90
CA GLN A 39 20.56 -1.17 4.24
C GLN A 39 20.77 -2.68 4.22
N TYR A 40 20.12 -3.37 3.28
CA TYR A 40 20.25 -4.81 3.09
C TYR A 40 20.50 -5.16 1.61
N PRO A 41 21.73 -4.99 1.10
CA PRO A 41 22.08 -5.04 -0.33
C PRO A 41 22.14 -6.46 -0.93
N TYR A 42 21.38 -7.39 -0.38
CA TYR A 42 21.34 -8.79 -0.82
C TYR A 42 20.13 -9.09 -1.71
N PHE A 43 19.23 -8.12 -1.89
CA PHE A 43 18.14 -8.26 -2.85
C PHE A 43 18.66 -8.24 -4.29
N ASN A 44 18.17 -9.15 -5.11
CA ASN A 44 18.42 -9.08 -6.56
C ASN A 44 17.64 -7.91 -7.16
N ARG A 45 18.35 -6.91 -7.68
CA ARG A 45 17.75 -5.70 -8.26
C ARG A 45 16.75 -5.98 -9.38
N LYS A 46 16.90 -7.11 -10.12
CA LYS A 46 15.96 -7.53 -11.16
C LYS A 46 14.61 -7.99 -10.63
N ASN A 47 14.53 -8.31 -9.34
CA ASN A 47 13.33 -8.77 -8.67
C ASN A 47 12.62 -7.66 -7.89
N ILE A 48 13.08 -6.40 -8.03
CA ILE A 48 12.47 -5.23 -7.38
C ILE A 48 11.59 -4.53 -8.40
N HIS A 49 10.30 -4.44 -8.12
CA HIS A 49 9.30 -3.84 -9.00
C HIS A 49 8.59 -2.68 -8.30
N ILE A 50 8.72 -1.50 -8.87
CA ILE A 50 8.09 -0.26 -8.40
C ILE A 50 7.59 0.45 -9.66
N PRO A 51 6.34 0.95 -9.69
CA PRO A 51 5.83 1.68 -10.85
C PRO A 51 6.69 2.91 -11.17
N ASN A 52 6.82 3.24 -12.45
CA ASN A 52 7.53 4.45 -12.87
C ASN A 52 6.58 5.64 -12.94
N GLY A 53 6.56 6.47 -11.89
CA GLY A 53 5.71 7.67 -11.84
C GLY A 53 6.12 8.81 -12.78
N ASP A 54 7.30 8.72 -13.40
CA ASP A 54 7.86 9.69 -14.35
C ASP A 54 7.83 9.16 -15.79
N ALA A 55 6.96 8.21 -16.09
CA ALA A 55 6.80 7.65 -17.43
C ALA A 55 6.10 8.63 -18.38
N ASP A 56 6.52 8.65 -19.66
CA ASP A 56 5.90 9.48 -20.69
C ASP A 56 4.43 9.12 -20.95
N ASP A 57 4.08 7.84 -20.85
CA ASP A 57 2.73 7.31 -20.96
C ASP A 57 2.37 6.54 -19.67
N LEU A 58 1.69 7.21 -18.77
CA LEU A 58 1.31 6.67 -17.47
C LEU A 58 0.31 5.50 -17.57
N ASN A 59 -0.59 5.52 -18.57
CA ASN A 59 -1.54 4.42 -18.77
C ASN A 59 -0.84 3.16 -19.30
N ALA A 60 0.12 3.33 -20.21
CA ALA A 60 0.97 2.23 -20.65
C ALA A 60 1.81 1.67 -19.50
N GLU A 61 2.36 2.53 -18.63
CA GLU A 61 3.09 2.11 -17.45
C GLU A 61 2.21 1.32 -16.47
N ALA A 62 1.01 1.81 -16.16
CA ALA A 62 0.06 1.11 -15.29
C ALA A 62 -0.31 -0.27 -15.85
N SER A 63 -0.55 -0.36 -17.18
CA SER A 63 -0.81 -1.64 -17.85
C SER A 63 0.38 -2.58 -17.77
N THR A 64 1.58 -2.09 -18.03
CA THR A 64 2.82 -2.87 -17.95
C THR A 64 3.07 -3.39 -16.54
N TYR A 65 2.83 -2.55 -15.52
CA TYR A 65 2.97 -2.97 -14.14
C TYR A 65 1.96 -4.05 -13.75
N ASN A 66 0.72 -3.92 -14.24
CA ASN A 66 -0.30 -4.97 -14.06
C ASN A 66 0.12 -6.28 -14.71
N ASP A 67 0.67 -6.24 -15.93
CA ASP A 67 1.18 -7.44 -16.62
C ASP A 67 2.31 -8.11 -15.84
N VAL A 68 3.20 -7.33 -15.23
CA VAL A 68 4.27 -7.85 -14.36
C VAL A 68 3.67 -8.57 -13.14
N LEU A 69 2.65 -8.00 -12.50
CA LEU A 69 1.96 -8.63 -11.37
C LEU A 69 1.31 -9.96 -11.78
N GLU A 70 0.66 -10.00 -12.93
CA GLU A 70 0.00 -11.22 -13.44
C GLU A 70 1.01 -12.29 -13.81
N GLN A 71 2.12 -11.95 -14.48
CA GLN A 71 3.19 -12.87 -14.86
C GLN A 71 3.91 -13.48 -13.67
N GLN A 72 4.10 -12.72 -12.59
CA GLN A 72 4.69 -13.21 -11.35
C GLN A 72 3.72 -14.09 -10.54
N GLY A 73 2.43 -14.01 -10.83
CA GLY A 73 1.40 -14.78 -10.19
C GLY A 73 1.08 -14.31 -8.77
N GLN A 74 0.56 -15.23 -7.96
CA GLN A 74 0.07 -14.90 -6.63
C GLN A 74 1.23 -14.55 -5.68
N ARG A 75 1.22 -13.34 -5.14
CA ARG A 75 2.19 -12.90 -4.12
C ARG A 75 1.95 -13.64 -2.81
N ASP A 76 3.02 -13.97 -2.10
CA ASP A 76 2.92 -14.70 -0.83
C ASP A 76 2.37 -13.80 0.28
N ILE A 77 2.82 -12.54 0.36
CA ILE A 77 2.41 -11.58 1.38
C ILE A 77 2.19 -10.21 0.73
N GLN A 78 1.10 -9.54 1.10
CA GLN A 78 0.86 -8.13 0.83
C GLN A 78 0.79 -7.37 2.15
N ILE A 79 1.66 -6.38 2.32
CA ILE A 79 1.61 -5.47 3.47
C ILE A 79 0.83 -4.23 3.05
N LEU A 80 -0.10 -3.80 3.91
CA LEU A 80 -0.95 -2.63 3.69
C LEU A 80 -0.90 -1.69 4.89
N GLY A 81 -0.96 -0.39 4.62
CA GLY A 81 -1.48 0.60 5.53
C GLY A 81 -2.96 0.85 5.27
N ILE A 82 -3.57 1.78 6.00
CA ILE A 82 -4.93 2.26 5.78
C ILE A 82 -4.96 3.78 5.88
N GLY A 83 -5.65 4.43 4.95
CA GLY A 83 -5.92 5.86 5.02
C GLY A 83 -6.95 6.23 6.09
N GLU A 84 -7.01 7.49 6.50
CA GLU A 84 -8.03 7.99 7.45
C GLU A 84 -9.45 7.83 6.89
N ASN A 85 -9.61 7.87 5.56
CA ASN A 85 -10.87 7.63 4.85
C ASN A 85 -11.09 6.15 4.43
N GLY A 86 -10.23 5.24 4.88
CA GLY A 86 -10.35 3.81 4.60
C GLY A 86 -9.75 3.35 3.28
N HIS A 87 -8.98 4.18 2.56
CA HIS A 87 -8.28 3.73 1.35
C HIS A 87 -7.16 2.73 1.70
N ILE A 88 -6.88 1.81 0.79
CA ILE A 88 -5.73 0.90 0.80
C ILE A 88 -4.98 1.02 -0.53
N GLY A 89 -3.62 1.08 -0.47
CA GLY A 89 -2.85 1.66 -1.57
C GLY A 89 -3.32 3.11 -1.76
N PHE A 90 -3.46 3.58 -3.00
CA PHE A 90 -4.18 4.82 -3.29
C PHE A 90 -5.59 4.57 -3.85
N ASN A 91 -6.23 3.46 -3.50
CA ASN A 91 -7.62 3.20 -3.88
C ASN A 91 -8.55 4.00 -2.97
N GLU A 92 -8.90 5.20 -3.42
CA GLU A 92 -9.75 6.15 -2.72
C GLU A 92 -11.22 5.68 -2.69
N PRO A 93 -12.07 6.24 -1.79
CA PRO A 93 -13.50 5.97 -1.79
C PRO A 93 -14.14 6.06 -3.17
N GLY A 94 -14.96 5.08 -3.53
CA GLY A 94 -15.57 4.97 -4.85
C GLY A 94 -14.79 4.13 -5.87
N THR A 95 -13.57 3.67 -5.55
CA THR A 95 -12.81 2.78 -6.42
C THR A 95 -13.55 1.46 -6.63
N PRO A 96 -13.74 1.00 -7.88
CA PRO A 96 -14.37 -0.29 -8.16
C PRO A 96 -13.59 -1.46 -7.55
N PHE A 97 -14.29 -2.45 -7.02
CA PHE A 97 -13.67 -3.61 -6.38
C PHE A 97 -12.87 -4.51 -7.33
N ASP A 98 -13.17 -4.48 -8.59
CA ASP A 98 -12.49 -5.20 -9.68
C ASP A 98 -11.36 -4.39 -10.32
N SER A 99 -11.01 -3.23 -9.75
CA SER A 99 -9.92 -2.40 -10.26
C SER A 99 -8.59 -3.13 -10.23
N VAL A 100 -7.84 -2.99 -11.33
CA VAL A 100 -6.45 -3.40 -11.46
C VAL A 100 -5.54 -2.17 -11.38
N THR A 101 -4.24 -2.32 -11.59
CA THR A 101 -3.30 -1.19 -11.55
C THR A 101 -3.75 -0.06 -12.45
N HIS A 102 -3.85 1.14 -11.91
CA HIS A 102 -4.41 2.31 -12.60
C HIS A 102 -3.83 3.62 -12.08
N ILE A 103 -4.09 4.70 -12.83
CA ILE A 103 -3.78 6.06 -12.38
C ILE A 103 -4.91 6.54 -11.48
N VAL A 104 -4.55 7.11 -10.35
CA VAL A 104 -5.47 7.62 -9.33
C VAL A 104 -5.29 9.12 -9.20
N ASP A 105 -6.39 9.87 -9.21
CA ASP A 105 -6.41 11.24 -8.74
C ASP A 105 -6.52 11.23 -7.22
N LEU A 106 -5.54 11.85 -6.54
CA LEU A 106 -5.54 11.89 -5.08
C LEU A 106 -6.60 12.87 -4.58
N THR A 107 -7.32 12.49 -3.53
CA THR A 107 -8.30 13.39 -2.89
C THR A 107 -7.59 14.56 -2.20
N GLU A 108 -8.29 15.68 -2.03
CA GLU A 108 -7.76 16.86 -1.31
C GLU A 108 -7.28 16.49 0.09
N SER A 109 -8.00 15.59 0.78
CA SER A 109 -7.62 15.11 2.11
C SER A 109 -6.32 14.34 2.09
N THR A 110 -6.08 13.51 1.07
CA THR A 110 -4.84 12.74 0.89
C THR A 110 -3.68 13.69 0.52
N ILE A 111 -3.89 14.64 -0.40
CA ILE A 111 -2.90 15.66 -0.76
C ILE A 111 -2.50 16.47 0.49
N LYS A 112 -3.47 16.94 1.27
CA LYS A 112 -3.24 17.67 2.50
C LYS A 112 -2.50 16.85 3.55
N ALA A 113 -2.85 15.58 3.73
CA ALA A 113 -2.14 14.69 4.65
C ALA A 113 -0.69 14.46 4.25
N ASN A 114 -0.39 14.45 2.94
CA ASN A 114 0.95 14.26 2.40
C ASN A 114 1.77 15.55 2.32
N SER A 115 1.14 16.75 2.37
CA SER A 115 1.83 18.04 2.22
C SER A 115 2.96 18.24 3.23
N ARG A 116 2.88 17.64 4.40
CA ARG A 116 3.92 17.69 5.45
C ARG A 116 5.29 17.12 5.01
N TYR A 117 5.33 16.36 3.91
CA TYR A 117 6.55 15.77 3.38
C TYR A 117 7.18 16.59 2.25
N PHE A 118 6.54 17.69 1.82
CA PHE A 118 6.97 18.55 0.72
C PHE A 118 7.22 19.97 1.24
N GLU A 119 8.12 20.71 0.55
CA GLU A 119 8.43 22.09 0.95
C GLU A 119 7.27 23.04 0.70
N ASN A 120 6.56 22.84 -0.43
CA ASN A 120 5.38 23.63 -0.78
C ASN A 120 4.20 22.70 -1.09
N GLU A 121 2.98 23.17 -0.86
CA GLU A 121 1.77 22.43 -1.16
C GLU A 121 1.61 22.17 -2.68
N ASP A 122 2.10 23.07 -3.52
CA ASP A 122 2.07 22.93 -4.98
C ASP A 122 2.98 21.81 -5.50
N ASP A 123 4.01 21.43 -4.73
CA ASP A 123 4.95 20.37 -5.07
C ASP A 123 4.39 18.98 -4.74
N VAL A 124 3.27 18.91 -4.01
CA VAL A 124 2.62 17.63 -3.66
C VAL A 124 2.03 17.00 -4.91
N PRO A 125 2.39 15.75 -5.24
CA PRO A 125 1.78 15.05 -6.35
C PRO A 125 0.25 14.97 -6.24
N LYS A 126 -0.43 15.14 -7.35
CA LYS A 126 -1.90 15.09 -7.43
C LYS A 126 -2.41 13.74 -7.93
N GLN A 127 -1.52 12.93 -8.46
CA GLN A 127 -1.81 11.61 -9.00
C GLN A 127 -0.80 10.57 -8.50
N ALA A 128 -1.22 9.32 -8.54
CA ALA A 128 -0.37 8.16 -8.28
C ALA A 128 -0.69 7.02 -9.26
N ILE A 129 0.27 6.14 -9.49
CA ILE A 129 0.02 4.81 -10.06
C ILE A 129 -0.18 3.88 -8.88
N SER A 130 -1.29 3.16 -8.83
CA SER A 130 -1.59 2.26 -7.72
C SER A 130 -2.08 0.90 -8.20
N MET A 131 -1.64 -0.17 -7.51
CA MET A 131 -2.32 -1.45 -7.58
C MET A 131 -3.81 -1.24 -7.29
N GLY A 132 -4.67 -1.83 -8.11
CA GLY A 132 -6.10 -1.84 -7.85
C GLY A 132 -6.48 -2.82 -6.73
N LEU A 133 -7.73 -2.73 -6.30
CA LEU A 133 -8.26 -3.58 -5.23
C LEU A 133 -8.22 -5.06 -5.59
N ALA A 134 -8.49 -5.43 -6.86
CA ALA A 134 -8.38 -6.80 -7.33
C ALA A 134 -6.94 -7.34 -7.24
N ASN A 135 -5.93 -6.51 -7.57
CA ASN A 135 -4.53 -6.92 -7.44
C ASN A 135 -4.17 -7.20 -5.96
N ILE A 136 -4.61 -6.34 -5.04
CA ILE A 136 -4.35 -6.49 -3.61
C ILE A 136 -4.91 -7.82 -3.11
N LEU A 137 -6.14 -8.16 -3.47
CA LEU A 137 -6.79 -9.40 -3.04
C LEU A 137 -6.17 -10.68 -3.60
N GLN A 138 -5.32 -10.59 -4.62
CA GLN A 138 -4.62 -11.77 -5.18
C GLN A 138 -3.52 -12.33 -4.28
N ALA A 139 -3.08 -11.61 -3.25
CA ALA A 139 -2.07 -12.12 -2.32
C ALA A 139 -2.58 -13.33 -1.54
N LYS A 140 -1.70 -14.24 -1.15
CA LYS A 140 -2.05 -15.40 -0.30
C LYS A 140 -2.36 -14.98 1.13
N ARG A 141 -1.67 -13.95 1.61
CA ARG A 141 -1.80 -13.39 2.96
C ARG A 141 -1.72 -11.88 2.89
N ILE A 142 -2.60 -11.21 3.59
CA ILE A 142 -2.61 -9.75 3.70
C ILE A 142 -2.35 -9.37 5.16
N ILE A 143 -1.40 -8.46 5.36
CA ILE A 143 -1.08 -7.88 6.66
C ILE A 143 -1.39 -6.39 6.60
N LEU A 144 -2.37 -5.94 7.35
CA LEU A 144 -2.72 -4.52 7.47
C LEU A 144 -2.18 -3.97 8.78
N LEU A 145 -1.45 -2.86 8.67
CA LEU A 145 -0.86 -2.15 9.80
C LEU A 145 -1.55 -0.79 9.96
N ALA A 146 -2.06 -0.48 11.15
CA ALA A 146 -2.66 0.81 11.43
C ALA A 146 -2.31 1.29 12.85
N PHE A 147 -1.71 2.47 12.94
CA PHE A 147 -1.23 3.06 14.18
C PHE A 147 -1.73 4.49 14.35
N GLY A 148 -2.03 4.85 15.60
CA GLY A 148 -2.45 6.18 15.99
C GLY A 148 -3.97 6.40 15.89
N GLU A 149 -4.46 7.33 16.70
CA GLU A 149 -5.89 7.63 16.87
C GLU A 149 -6.62 8.00 15.56
N LYS A 150 -5.92 8.65 14.63
CA LYS A 150 -6.50 9.03 13.33
C LYS A 150 -6.98 7.85 12.48
N LYS A 151 -6.45 6.65 12.74
CA LYS A 151 -6.85 5.42 12.02
C LYS A 151 -8.08 4.75 12.63
N ARG A 152 -8.45 5.10 13.86
CA ARG A 152 -9.53 4.43 14.61
C ARG A 152 -10.87 4.42 13.88
N ALA A 153 -11.26 5.52 13.24
CA ALA A 153 -12.52 5.58 12.50
C ALA A 153 -12.54 4.60 11.31
N ALA A 154 -11.47 4.59 10.49
CA ALA A 154 -11.34 3.67 9.36
C ALA A 154 -11.31 2.20 9.81
N ILE A 155 -10.60 1.89 10.90
CA ILE A 155 -10.59 0.54 11.50
C ILE A 155 -11.96 0.17 12.03
N THR A 156 -12.69 1.10 12.65
CA THR A 156 -14.07 0.84 13.10
C THR A 156 -14.97 0.45 11.95
N HIS A 157 -14.90 1.17 10.81
CA HIS A 157 -15.66 0.83 9.62
C HIS A 157 -15.25 -0.54 9.06
N LEU A 158 -13.93 -0.80 8.98
CA LEU A 158 -13.41 -2.09 8.54
C LEU A 158 -13.97 -3.24 9.39
N LEU A 159 -13.98 -3.10 10.71
CA LEU A 159 -14.40 -4.17 11.61
C LEU A 159 -15.93 -4.37 11.69
N ASN A 160 -16.73 -3.41 11.25
CA ASN A 160 -18.19 -3.52 11.22
C ASN A 160 -18.73 -4.47 10.14
N GLN A 161 -17.85 -5.01 9.28
CA GLN A 161 -18.13 -6.04 8.29
C GLN A 161 -19.09 -5.65 7.14
N GLU A 162 -19.46 -4.39 7.01
CA GLU A 162 -20.21 -3.90 5.86
C GLU A 162 -19.26 -3.55 4.73
N ILE A 163 -19.33 -4.31 3.63
CA ILE A 163 -18.48 -4.06 2.46
C ILE A 163 -19.06 -2.91 1.66
N SER A 164 -18.28 -1.83 1.52
CA SER A 164 -18.69 -0.63 0.80
C SER A 164 -17.53 -0.05 -0.01
N VAL A 165 -17.82 0.44 -1.20
CA VAL A 165 -16.88 1.21 -2.02
C VAL A 165 -16.47 2.53 -1.36
N ASP A 166 -17.30 3.05 -0.45
CA ASP A 166 -17.01 4.27 0.31
C ASP A 166 -15.90 4.09 1.34
N VAL A 167 -15.60 2.85 1.70
CA VAL A 167 -14.49 2.47 2.59
C VAL A 167 -13.77 1.26 1.97
N PRO A 168 -12.84 1.49 1.03
CA PRO A 168 -12.23 0.42 0.23
C PRO A 168 -11.61 -0.71 1.04
N ALA A 169 -11.03 -0.43 2.20
CA ALA A 169 -10.46 -1.44 3.10
C ALA A 169 -11.49 -2.52 3.50
N THR A 170 -12.79 -2.22 3.49
CA THR A 170 -13.83 -3.20 3.83
C THR A 170 -13.87 -4.38 2.86
N LEU A 171 -13.32 -4.23 1.65
CA LEU A 171 -13.19 -5.33 0.69
C LEU A 171 -12.34 -6.48 1.24
N LEU A 172 -11.45 -6.23 2.19
CA LEU A 172 -10.61 -7.24 2.84
C LEU A 172 -11.43 -8.36 3.51
N HIS A 173 -12.71 -8.12 3.84
CA HIS A 173 -13.61 -9.18 4.32
C HIS A 173 -13.86 -10.30 3.32
N LYS A 174 -13.62 -10.07 2.02
CA LYS A 174 -13.70 -11.12 1.00
C LYS A 174 -12.44 -11.98 0.91
N HIS A 175 -11.36 -11.58 1.59
CA HIS A 175 -10.09 -12.32 1.55
C HIS A 175 -10.01 -13.33 2.70
N PRO A 176 -9.60 -14.59 2.44
CA PRO A 176 -9.62 -15.64 3.46
C PRO A 176 -8.52 -15.54 4.52
N ASN A 177 -7.50 -14.72 4.31
CA ASN A 177 -6.32 -14.67 5.18
C ASN A 177 -5.83 -13.22 5.34
N VAL A 178 -6.46 -12.47 6.25
CA VAL A 178 -6.11 -11.09 6.59
C VAL A 178 -5.79 -11.01 8.08
N GLU A 179 -4.66 -10.40 8.37
CA GLU A 179 -4.25 -10.05 9.73
C GLU A 179 -4.19 -8.53 9.87
N ILE A 180 -4.73 -8.02 10.97
CA ILE A 180 -4.78 -6.58 11.26
C ILE A 180 -4.01 -6.34 12.55
N TYR A 181 -2.93 -5.56 12.46
CA TYR A 181 -2.10 -5.16 13.59
C TYR A 181 -2.37 -3.69 13.92
N LEU A 182 -2.76 -3.46 15.16
CA LEU A 182 -3.17 -2.15 15.67
C LEU A 182 -2.38 -1.82 16.92
N ASP A 183 -2.09 -0.54 17.13
CA ASP A 183 -1.78 -0.04 18.46
C ASP A 183 -3.08 0.28 19.25
N ASP A 184 -2.93 0.60 20.53
CA ASP A 184 -4.07 0.93 21.39
C ASP A 184 -4.84 2.17 20.92
N GLU A 185 -4.17 3.09 20.26
CA GLU A 185 -4.76 4.34 19.77
C GLU A 185 -5.65 4.10 18.54
N ALA A 186 -5.22 3.23 17.61
CA ALA A 186 -5.99 2.86 16.43
C ALA A 186 -7.12 1.87 16.75
N CYS A 187 -7.00 1.11 17.85
CA CYS A 187 -7.97 0.09 18.22
C CYS A 187 -9.31 0.71 18.67
N PRO A 188 -10.46 0.29 18.11
CA PRO A 188 -11.77 0.71 18.59
C PRO A 188 -12.01 0.23 20.02
N LYS A 189 -12.62 1.09 20.86
CA LYS A 189 -12.79 0.84 22.30
C LYS A 189 -13.63 -0.40 22.65
N ASN A 190 -14.43 -0.89 21.71
CA ASN A 190 -15.39 -1.98 21.92
C ASN A 190 -14.94 -3.32 21.30
N VAL A 191 -13.70 -3.41 20.84
CA VAL A 191 -13.16 -4.64 20.25
C VAL A 191 -12.44 -5.43 21.34
N ALA A 192 -12.76 -6.72 21.46
CA ALA A 192 -12.02 -7.62 22.35
C ALA A 192 -10.57 -7.73 21.86
N LYS A 193 -9.61 -7.38 22.70
CA LYS A 193 -8.19 -7.50 22.38
C LYS A 193 -7.83 -8.99 22.34
N ILE A 194 -7.37 -9.46 21.20
CA ILE A 194 -6.64 -10.73 21.13
C ILE A 194 -5.19 -10.40 21.48
N HIS A 195 -4.76 -10.74 22.69
CA HIS A 195 -3.35 -10.72 23.02
C HIS A 195 -2.68 -11.88 22.25
N VAL A 196 -1.76 -11.55 21.37
CA VAL A 196 -0.80 -12.53 20.90
C VAL A 196 0.14 -12.76 22.08
N ASP A 197 0.06 -13.92 22.70
CA ASP A 197 1.03 -14.30 23.71
C ASP A 197 2.42 -14.22 23.09
N GLU A 198 3.35 -13.57 23.81
CA GLU A 198 4.74 -13.51 23.41
C GLU A 198 5.23 -14.96 23.20
N MET A 199 5.52 -15.28 21.95
CA MET A 199 6.16 -16.55 21.64
C MET A 199 7.62 -16.41 22.06
N ASP A 200 7.97 -17.07 23.18
CA ASP A 200 9.32 -17.28 23.68
C ASP A 200 10.28 -17.90 22.63
#